data_d23434f28e867b04712b00ee186936fc
#
_entry.id   d23434f28e867b04712b00ee186936fc
#
_cell.length_a   1.000
_cell.length_b   1.000
_cell.length_c   1.000
_cell.angle_alpha   90.00
_cell.angle_beta   90.00
_cell.angle_gamma   90.00
#
_symmetry.space_group_name_H-M   'P 1'
#
loop_
_entity.id
_entity.type
_entity.pdbx_description
1 polymer ?
#
loop_
_entity_poly.entity_id
_entity_poly.type
_entity_poly.pdbx_seq_one_letter_code
_entity_poly.pdbx_strand_id
1 'polypeptide(L)'
;AFCIFDADNIVDVNFLKNMNKKLCQGEDVVQGYRDIKNPTDNWITAGYAIFYWTMNRMYHLARYNLGLSPLINGTGFMVRFDVIKPEGWVTKTLTEDIEFSLKRIIKGKRLGWAVDAIVYDEQPLGFKQSWKQRTRWTVGHIQCIKEYTKPLTVAVKENKTLMNFDGLLYILGSIPMFILTLVLLGINFLIYVGNGMTELDLLMNCVRYLVPTFILPIATAMLIMWLDKKPIKPMLKGLACYPLFLGSWLLINFK
;
A
#
# COMPACT_ATOMS: atom_id res chain seq x y z
N ALA A 1 -22.29 -14.14 -1.60
CA ALA A 1 -21.09 -13.37 -1.26
C ALA A 1 -21.44 -12.22 -0.35
N PHE A 2 -20.49 -11.73 0.41
CA PHE A 2 -20.58 -10.50 1.19
C PHE A 2 -19.78 -9.42 0.48
N CYS A 3 -20.30 -8.19 0.47
CA CYS A 3 -19.61 -7.01 0.00
C CYS A 3 -19.43 -6.05 1.18
N ILE A 4 -18.24 -5.53 1.40
CA ILE A 4 -17.91 -4.77 2.60
C ILE A 4 -17.44 -3.38 2.18
N PHE A 5 -18.05 -2.38 2.81
CA PHE A 5 -17.76 -0.96 2.60
C PHE A 5 -17.71 -0.21 3.93
N ASP A 6 -16.89 0.83 3.98
CA ASP A 6 -16.97 1.82 5.04
C ASP A 6 -18.25 2.67 4.88
N ALA A 7 -18.79 3.19 5.99
CA ALA A 7 -20.09 3.87 5.99
C ALA A 7 -20.12 5.19 5.18
N ASP A 8 -18.95 5.76 4.93
CA ASP A 8 -18.75 7.01 4.17
C ASP A 8 -18.44 6.80 2.69
N ASN A 9 -18.39 5.54 2.23
CA ASN A 9 -18.05 5.23 0.85
C ASN A 9 -19.21 5.54 -0.12
N ILE A 10 -18.84 6.02 -1.32
CA ILE A 10 -19.71 6.07 -2.48
C ILE A 10 -19.28 4.96 -3.43
N VAL A 11 -20.24 4.21 -3.93
CA VAL A 11 -19.99 3.01 -4.75
C VAL A 11 -20.44 3.25 -6.18
N ASP A 12 -19.62 2.91 -7.17
CA ASP A 12 -19.99 2.98 -8.59
C ASP A 12 -21.20 2.06 -8.87
N VAL A 13 -22.11 2.51 -9.73
CA VAL A 13 -23.35 1.78 -10.06
C VAL A 13 -23.10 0.38 -10.64
N ASN A 14 -21.94 0.16 -11.27
CA ASN A 14 -21.55 -1.14 -11.83
C ASN A 14 -20.68 -1.97 -10.89
N PHE A 15 -20.42 -1.49 -9.68
CA PHE A 15 -19.49 -2.14 -8.74
C PHE A 15 -19.86 -3.62 -8.53
N LEU A 16 -21.09 -3.90 -8.12
CA LEU A 16 -21.54 -5.28 -7.87
C LEU A 16 -21.50 -6.16 -9.12
N LYS A 17 -21.83 -5.61 -10.29
CA LYS A 17 -21.73 -6.31 -11.56
C LYS A 17 -20.29 -6.71 -11.88
N ASN A 18 -19.35 -5.79 -11.69
CA ASN A 18 -17.92 -6.01 -11.97
C ASN A 18 -17.29 -6.98 -10.96
N MET A 19 -17.67 -6.90 -9.68
CA MET A 19 -17.26 -7.85 -8.66
C MET A 19 -17.81 -9.26 -8.93
N ASN A 20 -19.10 -9.37 -9.25
CA ASN A 20 -19.72 -10.66 -9.55
C ASN A 20 -19.07 -11.33 -10.77
N LYS A 21 -18.66 -10.55 -11.79
CA LYS A 21 -17.90 -11.07 -12.94
C LYS A 21 -16.62 -11.79 -12.49
N LYS A 22 -15.91 -11.25 -11.50
CA LYS A 22 -14.69 -11.89 -10.96
C LYS A 22 -15.01 -13.15 -10.15
N LEU A 23 -16.07 -13.14 -9.35
CA LEU A 23 -16.52 -14.36 -8.66
C LEU A 23 -16.92 -15.46 -9.64
N CYS A 24 -17.60 -15.12 -10.73
CA CYS A 24 -17.95 -16.07 -11.80
C CYS A 24 -16.72 -16.61 -12.57
N GLN A 25 -15.60 -15.88 -12.54
CA GLN A 25 -14.31 -16.32 -13.08
C GLN A 25 -13.53 -17.25 -12.12
N GLY A 26 -14.11 -17.56 -10.94
CA GLY A 26 -13.51 -18.48 -9.97
C GLY A 26 -12.75 -17.80 -8.83
N GLU A 27 -12.75 -16.47 -8.75
CA GLU A 27 -12.13 -15.78 -7.61
C GLU A 27 -13.00 -15.93 -6.35
N ASP A 28 -12.41 -16.24 -5.22
CA ASP A 28 -13.11 -16.43 -3.94
C ASP A 28 -13.25 -15.12 -3.15
N VAL A 29 -12.22 -14.27 -3.23
CA VAL A 29 -12.12 -12.96 -2.57
C VAL A 29 -11.61 -11.97 -3.60
N VAL A 30 -12.26 -10.83 -3.72
CA VAL A 30 -11.94 -9.83 -4.75
C VAL A 30 -11.87 -8.45 -4.12
N GLN A 31 -10.75 -7.73 -4.35
CA GLN A 31 -10.62 -6.32 -4.04
C GLN A 31 -11.01 -5.47 -5.24
N GLY A 32 -11.83 -4.46 -5.03
CA GLY A 32 -12.15 -3.42 -6.01
C GLY A 32 -11.13 -2.28 -6.05
N TYR A 33 -11.26 -1.40 -7.02
CA TYR A 33 -10.45 -0.20 -7.15
C TYR A 33 -10.90 0.85 -6.11
N ARG A 34 -10.04 1.16 -5.16
CA ARG A 34 -10.28 2.20 -4.16
C ARG A 34 -9.84 3.55 -4.71
N ASP A 35 -10.81 4.37 -5.10
CA ASP A 35 -10.59 5.77 -5.49
C ASP A 35 -10.90 6.71 -4.32
N ILE A 36 -10.58 7.97 -4.48
CA ILE A 36 -10.75 8.98 -3.45
C ILE A 36 -11.86 9.95 -3.83
N LYS A 37 -12.76 10.22 -2.87
CA LYS A 37 -13.93 11.07 -3.03
C LYS A 37 -13.57 12.57 -3.04
N ASN A 38 -12.56 12.95 -2.26
CA ASN A 38 -12.13 14.32 -2.05
C ASN A 38 -10.63 14.57 -2.36
N PRO A 39 -10.12 14.22 -3.56
CA PRO A 39 -8.68 14.21 -3.84
C PRO A 39 -8.05 15.59 -3.93
N THR A 40 -8.86 16.65 -4.10
CA THR A 40 -8.39 18.03 -4.36
C THR A 40 -8.65 19.00 -3.20
N ASP A 41 -9.21 18.54 -2.08
CA ASP A 41 -9.58 19.41 -0.96
C ASP A 41 -8.36 20.07 -0.32
N ASN A 42 -7.29 19.28 -0.13
CA ASN A 42 -6.02 19.79 0.37
C ASN A 42 -4.85 18.84 0.05
N TRP A 43 -3.64 19.19 0.50
CA TRP A 43 -2.43 18.40 0.21
C TRP A 43 -2.43 17.01 0.88
N ILE A 44 -3.15 16.82 1.99
CA ILE A 44 -3.26 15.55 2.71
C ILE A 44 -4.16 14.60 1.92
N THR A 45 -5.35 15.05 1.52
CA THR A 45 -6.28 14.24 0.71
C THR A 45 -5.69 13.93 -0.65
N ALA A 46 -4.96 14.87 -1.25
CA ALA A 46 -4.20 14.65 -2.47
C ALA A 46 -3.08 13.60 -2.27
N GLY A 47 -2.38 13.65 -1.13
CA GLY A 47 -1.38 12.65 -0.77
C GLY A 47 -1.97 11.24 -0.68
N TYR A 48 -3.14 11.08 -0.05
CA TYR A 48 -3.86 9.81 -0.03
C TYR A 48 -4.32 9.37 -1.43
N ALA A 49 -4.83 10.29 -2.24
CA ALA A 49 -5.26 9.96 -3.60
C ALA A 49 -4.11 9.39 -4.43
N ILE A 50 -2.97 10.07 -4.45
CA ILE A 50 -1.77 9.60 -5.15
C ILE A 50 -1.28 8.26 -4.58
N PHE A 51 -1.29 8.10 -3.26
CA PHE A 51 -0.91 6.85 -2.58
C PHE A 51 -1.79 5.68 -3.03
N TYR A 52 -3.14 5.82 -3.00
CA TYR A 52 -4.04 4.75 -3.42
C TYR A 52 -4.02 4.49 -4.91
N TRP A 53 -3.88 5.50 -5.78
CA TRP A 53 -3.71 5.28 -7.22
C TRP A 53 -2.41 4.51 -7.51
N THR A 54 -1.33 4.85 -6.80
CA THR A 54 -0.07 4.11 -6.87
C THR A 54 -0.25 2.67 -6.42
N MET A 55 -0.93 2.45 -5.30
CA MET A 55 -1.21 1.13 -4.75
C MET A 55 -2.07 0.29 -5.70
N ASN A 56 -3.14 0.88 -6.26
CA ASN A 56 -4.00 0.19 -7.21
C ASN A 56 -3.24 -0.31 -8.43
N ARG A 57 -2.37 0.52 -9.02
CA ARG A 57 -1.66 0.18 -10.26
C ARG A 57 -0.39 -0.62 -10.00
N MET A 58 0.51 -0.11 -9.17
CA MET A 58 1.85 -0.69 -9.00
C MET A 58 1.86 -1.88 -8.04
N TYR A 59 0.84 -1.97 -7.19
CA TYR A 59 0.74 -3.05 -6.22
C TYR A 59 -0.34 -4.07 -6.62
N HIS A 60 -1.62 -3.70 -6.64
CA HIS A 60 -2.72 -4.66 -6.87
C HIS A 60 -2.76 -5.17 -8.30
N LEU A 61 -2.80 -4.27 -9.30
CA LEU A 61 -2.86 -4.65 -10.70
C LEU A 61 -1.60 -5.40 -11.15
N ALA A 62 -0.42 -4.92 -10.75
CA ALA A 62 0.84 -5.58 -11.10
C ALA A 62 0.90 -7.01 -10.54
N ARG A 63 0.60 -7.20 -9.24
CA ARG A 63 0.55 -8.53 -8.64
C ARG A 63 -0.47 -9.44 -9.29
N TYR A 64 -1.67 -8.93 -9.53
CA TYR A 64 -2.72 -9.72 -10.18
C TYR A 64 -2.29 -10.21 -11.56
N ASN A 65 -1.67 -9.35 -12.37
CA ASN A 65 -1.18 -9.71 -13.71
C ASN A 65 0.01 -10.69 -13.69
N LEU A 66 0.83 -10.65 -12.64
CA LEU A 66 1.95 -11.57 -12.44
C LEU A 66 1.54 -12.90 -11.80
N GLY A 67 0.24 -13.13 -11.56
CA GLY A 67 -0.24 -14.34 -10.88
C GLY A 67 0.01 -14.36 -9.37
N LEU A 68 0.47 -13.24 -8.81
CA LEU A 68 0.63 -13.02 -7.37
C LEU A 68 -0.70 -12.57 -6.75
N SER A 69 -0.74 -12.44 -5.42
CA SER A 69 -1.95 -12.02 -4.72
C SER A 69 -1.95 -10.52 -4.45
N PRO A 70 -2.95 -9.76 -4.93
CA PRO A 70 -3.30 -8.49 -4.27
C PRO A 70 -3.72 -8.76 -2.82
N LEU A 71 -3.90 -7.68 -2.05
CA LEU A 71 -4.43 -7.73 -0.70
C LEU A 71 -5.76 -6.95 -0.67
N ILE A 72 -6.63 -7.24 0.28
CA ILE A 72 -7.73 -6.31 0.58
C ILE A 72 -7.18 -5.11 1.37
N ASN A 73 -7.83 -3.97 1.21
CA ASN A 73 -7.38 -2.70 1.80
C ASN A 73 -8.50 -1.98 2.59
N GLY A 74 -9.23 -2.75 3.40
CA GLY A 74 -10.21 -2.30 4.37
C GLY A 74 -11.62 -2.10 3.82
N THR A 75 -11.78 -1.66 2.57
CA THR A 75 -13.08 -1.35 1.98
C THR A 75 -13.17 -1.73 0.51
N GLY A 76 -14.38 -1.79 -0.04
CA GLY A 76 -14.61 -2.08 -1.45
C GLY A 76 -14.13 -3.46 -1.88
N PHE A 77 -14.37 -4.49 -1.07
CA PHE A 77 -14.04 -5.87 -1.40
C PHE A 77 -15.24 -6.80 -1.25
N MET A 78 -15.17 -7.93 -1.94
CA MET A 78 -16.20 -8.96 -1.91
C MET A 78 -15.59 -10.31 -1.55
N VAL A 79 -16.30 -11.07 -0.71
CA VAL A 79 -15.89 -12.40 -0.23
C VAL A 79 -17.03 -13.38 -0.43
N ARG A 80 -16.76 -14.56 -0.96
CA ARG A 80 -17.71 -15.65 -1.06
C ARG A 80 -18.15 -16.13 0.33
N PHE A 81 -19.40 -16.51 0.46
CA PHE A 81 -19.96 -16.97 1.73
C PHE A 81 -19.24 -18.21 2.28
N ASP A 82 -18.92 -19.15 1.39
CA ASP A 82 -18.23 -20.40 1.73
C ASP A 82 -16.78 -20.21 2.22
N VAL A 83 -16.17 -19.04 1.96
CA VAL A 83 -14.84 -18.67 2.51
C VAL A 83 -14.94 -18.28 3.98
N ILE A 84 -16.01 -17.60 4.36
CA ILE A 84 -16.21 -17.08 5.73
C ILE A 84 -16.93 -18.09 6.62
N LYS A 85 -17.87 -18.86 6.06
CA LYS A 85 -18.75 -19.78 6.81
C LYS A 85 -18.03 -20.73 7.76
N PRO A 86 -16.88 -21.37 7.40
CA PRO A 86 -16.25 -22.36 8.26
C PRO A 86 -15.65 -21.80 9.55
N GLU A 87 -15.02 -20.62 9.47
CA GLU A 87 -14.20 -20.07 10.56
C GLU A 87 -14.70 -18.69 11.03
N GLY A 88 -15.63 -18.05 10.31
CA GLY A 88 -16.04 -16.66 10.53
C GLY A 88 -14.99 -15.65 10.08
N TRP A 89 -15.25 -14.38 10.40
CA TRP A 89 -14.28 -13.30 10.22
C TRP A 89 -13.44 -13.15 11.49
N VAL A 90 -12.42 -14.00 11.64
CA VAL A 90 -11.59 -14.04 12.84
C VAL A 90 -10.25 -13.40 12.55
N THR A 91 -10.05 -12.20 13.09
CA THR A 91 -8.80 -11.43 12.99
C THR A 91 -8.40 -10.90 14.36
N LYS A 92 -7.11 -10.70 14.61
CA LYS A 92 -6.53 -10.30 15.89
C LYS A 92 -5.80 -8.96 15.82
N THR A 93 -5.41 -8.55 14.61
CA THR A 93 -4.61 -7.34 14.40
C THR A 93 -5.47 -6.13 14.08
N LEU A 94 -4.90 -4.93 14.25
CA LEU A 94 -5.57 -3.67 13.91
C LEU A 94 -5.72 -3.43 12.40
N THR A 95 -5.09 -4.27 11.58
CA THR A 95 -5.23 -4.30 10.11
C THR A 95 -5.79 -5.66 9.71
N GLU A 96 -7.07 -5.86 10.03
CA GLU A 96 -7.83 -7.09 9.79
C GLU A 96 -7.81 -7.51 8.31
N ASP A 97 -7.76 -6.55 7.41
CA ASP A 97 -7.69 -6.68 5.95
C ASP A 97 -6.37 -7.34 5.51
N ILE A 98 -5.25 -6.80 5.97
CA ILE A 98 -3.92 -7.37 5.73
C ILE A 98 -3.86 -8.77 6.32
N GLU A 99 -4.27 -8.94 7.58
CA GLU A 99 -4.29 -10.23 8.27
C GLU A 99 -5.09 -11.28 7.51
N PHE A 100 -6.31 -10.96 7.09
CA PHE A 100 -7.15 -11.86 6.32
C PHE A 100 -6.48 -12.25 5.00
N SER A 101 -5.90 -11.28 4.29
CA SER A 101 -5.18 -11.53 3.04
C SER A 101 -4.00 -12.47 3.22
N LEU A 102 -3.19 -12.27 4.28
CA LEU A 102 -2.05 -13.13 4.59
C LEU A 102 -2.49 -14.56 4.92
N LYS A 103 -3.58 -14.74 5.69
CA LYS A 103 -4.15 -16.07 5.95
C LYS A 103 -4.54 -16.81 4.67
N ARG A 104 -5.08 -16.10 3.69
CA ARG A 104 -5.42 -16.67 2.38
C ARG A 104 -4.15 -17.06 1.60
N ILE A 105 -3.16 -16.18 1.55
CA ILE A 105 -1.87 -16.41 0.89
C ILE A 105 -1.17 -17.64 1.48
N ILE A 106 -1.12 -17.78 2.80
CA ILE A 106 -0.53 -18.94 3.49
C ILE A 106 -1.22 -20.24 3.06
N LYS A 107 -2.55 -20.23 2.90
CA LYS A 107 -3.34 -21.36 2.42
C LYS A 107 -3.20 -21.61 0.89
N GLY A 108 -2.32 -20.90 0.20
CA GLY A 108 -2.14 -20.98 -1.25
C GLY A 108 -3.31 -20.41 -2.07
N LYS A 109 -4.16 -19.59 -1.47
CA LYS A 109 -5.34 -18.99 -2.09
C LYS A 109 -5.07 -17.54 -2.49
N ARG A 110 -5.09 -17.28 -3.80
CA ARG A 110 -4.93 -15.94 -4.37
C ARG A 110 -6.20 -15.12 -4.19
N LEU A 111 -6.03 -13.81 -4.02
CA LEU A 111 -7.12 -12.84 -4.09
C LEU A 111 -7.25 -12.29 -5.52
N GLY A 112 -8.46 -11.94 -5.90
CA GLY A 112 -8.78 -11.30 -7.17
C GLY A 112 -8.65 -9.78 -7.12
N TRP A 113 -8.55 -9.17 -8.29
CA TRP A 113 -8.55 -7.73 -8.49
C TRP A 113 -9.57 -7.32 -9.54
N ALA A 114 -10.46 -6.39 -9.20
CA ALA A 114 -11.48 -5.85 -10.09
C ALA A 114 -11.25 -4.36 -10.34
N VAL A 115 -10.46 -4.02 -11.34
CA VAL A 115 -10.10 -2.63 -11.68
C VAL A 115 -11.32 -1.77 -12.03
N ASP A 116 -12.38 -2.37 -12.59
CA ASP A 116 -13.60 -1.67 -13.00
C ASP A 116 -14.66 -1.59 -11.88
N ALA A 117 -14.41 -2.20 -10.71
CA ALA A 117 -15.28 -2.11 -9.55
C ALA A 117 -14.77 -0.99 -8.64
N ILE A 118 -15.29 0.22 -8.82
CA ILE A 118 -14.76 1.42 -8.17
C ILE A 118 -15.57 1.75 -6.91
N VAL A 119 -14.86 2.00 -5.83
CA VAL A 119 -15.39 2.58 -4.59
C VAL A 119 -14.66 3.89 -4.31
N TYR A 120 -15.40 4.93 -3.98
CA TYR A 120 -14.87 6.25 -3.65
C TYR A 120 -14.89 6.44 -2.13
N ASP A 121 -13.70 6.53 -1.56
CA ASP A 121 -13.47 6.62 -0.12
C ASP A 121 -13.12 8.06 0.28
N GLU A 122 -13.59 8.50 1.45
CA GLU A 122 -13.31 9.84 1.96
C GLU A 122 -12.04 9.87 2.79
N GLN A 123 -11.15 10.82 2.50
CA GLN A 123 -9.88 10.94 3.22
C GLN A 123 -9.89 12.09 4.23
N PRO A 124 -9.17 11.95 5.36
CA PRO A 124 -9.16 12.96 6.41
C PRO A 124 -8.56 14.29 5.91
N LEU A 125 -9.24 15.38 6.24
CA LEU A 125 -8.80 16.74 5.92
C LEU A 125 -7.66 17.20 6.83
N GLY A 126 -7.64 16.73 8.08
CA GLY A 126 -6.70 17.18 9.11
C GLY A 126 -5.45 16.32 9.23
N PHE A 127 -4.26 16.96 9.33
CA PHE A 127 -3.00 16.23 9.51
C PHE A 127 -2.99 15.35 10.78
N LYS A 128 -3.55 15.84 11.89
CA LYS A 128 -3.64 15.09 13.15
C LYS A 128 -4.50 13.82 13.01
N GLN A 129 -5.61 13.90 12.26
CA GLN A 129 -6.48 12.76 11.99
C GLN A 129 -5.77 11.75 11.07
N SER A 130 -5.16 12.24 10.00
CA SER A 130 -4.32 11.45 9.10
C SER A 130 -3.19 10.74 9.86
N TRP A 131 -2.51 11.45 10.76
CA TRP A 131 -1.46 10.88 11.60
C TRP A 131 -1.96 9.71 12.45
N LYS A 132 -3.09 9.89 13.17
CA LYS A 132 -3.70 8.84 13.99
C LYS A 132 -4.07 7.60 13.16
N GLN A 133 -4.68 7.81 11.98
CA GLN A 133 -5.07 6.73 11.09
C GLN A 133 -3.84 5.92 10.62
N ARG A 134 -2.79 6.60 10.13
CA ARG A 134 -1.57 5.95 9.66
C ARG A 134 -0.78 5.29 10.80
N THR A 135 -0.80 5.86 12.01
CA THR A 135 -0.23 5.21 13.19
C THR A 135 -0.95 3.88 13.48
N ARG A 136 -2.29 3.84 13.40
CA ARG A 136 -3.06 2.60 13.54
C ARG A 136 -2.64 1.55 12.49
N TRP A 137 -2.47 1.97 11.24
CA TRP A 137 -2.02 1.08 10.17
C TRP A 137 -0.61 0.53 10.40
N THR A 138 0.33 1.39 10.85
CA THR A 138 1.69 0.97 11.18
C THR A 138 1.69 -0.05 12.34
N VAL A 139 0.94 0.21 13.41
CA VAL A 139 0.83 -0.72 14.54
C VAL A 139 0.24 -2.07 14.09
N GLY A 140 -0.85 -2.04 13.30
CA GLY A 140 -1.46 -3.24 12.74
C GLY A 140 -0.49 -4.02 11.84
N HIS A 141 0.28 -3.33 11.01
CA HIS A 141 1.30 -3.96 10.17
C HIS A 141 2.41 -4.63 11.01
N ILE A 142 2.88 -3.99 12.08
CA ILE A 142 3.85 -4.57 13.02
C ILE A 142 3.26 -5.81 13.71
N GLN A 143 1.97 -5.78 14.08
CA GLN A 143 1.29 -6.96 14.62
C GLN A 143 1.25 -8.10 13.59
N CYS A 144 0.96 -7.79 12.32
CA CYS A 144 1.02 -8.78 11.24
C CYS A 144 2.44 -9.36 11.05
N ILE A 145 3.50 -8.55 11.15
CA ILE A 145 4.88 -9.04 11.11
C ILE A 145 5.10 -10.08 12.22
N LYS A 146 4.74 -9.76 13.45
CA LYS A 146 4.93 -10.66 14.61
C LYS A 146 4.17 -11.98 14.46
N GLU A 147 2.92 -11.91 14.01
CA GLU A 147 2.03 -13.07 13.93
C GLU A 147 2.29 -13.94 12.69
N TYR A 148 2.62 -13.33 11.55
CA TYR A 148 2.60 -14.02 10.25
C TYR A 148 3.95 -14.25 9.58
N THR A 149 5.07 -13.69 10.08
CA THR A 149 6.41 -13.96 9.52
C THR A 149 6.75 -15.45 9.56
N LYS A 150 6.57 -16.11 10.71
CA LYS A 150 6.86 -17.55 10.85
C LYS A 150 5.93 -18.42 9.99
N PRO A 151 4.59 -18.27 10.03
CA PRO A 151 3.70 -19.01 9.14
C PRO A 151 3.98 -18.82 7.65
N LEU A 152 4.28 -17.60 7.22
CA LEU A 152 4.66 -17.33 5.81
C LEU A 152 5.98 -17.98 5.43
N THR A 153 6.98 -17.92 6.31
CA THR A 153 8.28 -18.58 6.08
C THR A 153 8.11 -20.09 5.92
N VAL A 154 7.25 -20.71 6.73
CA VAL A 154 6.91 -22.13 6.57
C VAL A 154 6.22 -22.37 5.24
N ALA A 155 5.21 -21.58 4.89
CA ALA A 155 4.49 -21.70 3.63
C ALA A 155 5.41 -21.51 2.40
N VAL A 156 6.40 -20.61 2.47
CA VAL A 156 7.43 -20.46 1.41
C VAL A 156 8.25 -21.73 1.24
N LYS A 157 8.66 -22.36 2.34
CA LYS A 157 9.49 -23.58 2.31
C LYS A 157 8.70 -24.80 1.80
N GLU A 158 7.45 -24.94 2.24
CA GLU A 158 6.61 -26.10 1.93
C GLU A 158 5.99 -25.99 0.54
N ASN A 159 5.35 -24.86 0.23
CA ASN A 159 4.62 -24.68 -1.02
C ASN A 159 5.52 -24.24 -2.20
N LYS A 160 6.67 -23.61 -1.90
CA LYS A 160 7.66 -23.10 -2.88
C LYS A 160 7.02 -22.19 -3.96
N THR A 161 5.99 -21.42 -3.60
CA THR A 161 5.30 -20.54 -4.54
C THR A 161 5.83 -19.11 -4.45
N LEU A 162 5.91 -18.42 -5.58
CA LEU A 162 6.27 -17.00 -5.63
C LEU A 162 5.27 -16.14 -4.84
N MET A 163 4.00 -16.56 -4.79
CA MET A 163 2.96 -15.84 -4.04
C MET A 163 3.24 -15.83 -2.53
N ASN A 164 3.65 -16.96 -1.94
CA ASN A 164 4.01 -17.02 -0.53
C ASN A 164 5.26 -16.17 -0.24
N PHE A 165 6.25 -16.21 -1.14
CA PHE A 165 7.46 -15.39 -1.02
C PHE A 165 7.15 -13.90 -1.14
N ASP A 166 6.30 -13.48 -2.10
CA ASP A 166 5.83 -12.10 -2.23
C ASP A 166 5.06 -11.62 -0.99
N GLY A 167 4.22 -12.49 -0.40
CA GLY A 167 3.52 -12.21 0.86
C GLY A 167 4.49 -11.98 2.02
N LEU A 168 5.56 -12.77 2.11
CA LEU A 168 6.62 -12.57 3.10
C LEU A 168 7.39 -11.27 2.86
N LEU A 169 7.75 -10.98 1.60
CA LEU A 169 8.37 -9.71 1.24
C LEU A 169 7.48 -8.50 1.55
N TYR A 170 6.17 -8.64 1.35
CA TYR A 170 5.22 -7.57 1.67
C TYR A 170 5.29 -7.16 3.13
N ILE A 171 5.19 -8.12 4.05
CA ILE A 171 5.18 -7.77 5.48
C ILE A 171 6.55 -7.34 6.01
N LEU A 172 7.63 -7.87 5.45
CA LEU A 172 9.00 -7.54 5.87
C LEU A 172 9.60 -6.37 5.09
N GLY A 173 9.05 -5.98 3.95
CA GLY A 173 9.69 -5.09 2.97
C GLY A 173 10.12 -3.73 3.51
N SER A 174 9.42 -3.19 4.51
CA SER A 174 9.81 -1.95 5.18
C SER A 174 11.11 -2.09 6.02
N ILE A 175 11.35 -3.26 6.61
CA ILE A 175 12.52 -3.51 7.48
C ILE A 175 13.84 -3.54 6.69
N PRO A 176 14.01 -4.35 5.63
CA PRO A 176 15.21 -4.35 4.80
C PRO A 176 15.52 -2.98 4.19
N MET A 177 14.51 -2.28 3.70
CA MET A 177 14.67 -0.93 3.14
C MET A 177 15.14 0.07 4.18
N PHE A 178 14.62 -0.01 5.41
CA PHE A 178 15.06 0.82 6.52
C PHE A 178 16.53 0.52 6.90
N ILE A 179 16.88 -0.75 7.06
CA ILE A 179 18.26 -1.18 7.37
C ILE A 179 19.21 -0.72 6.26
N LEU A 180 18.86 -0.93 5.00
CA LEU A 180 19.67 -0.48 3.86
C LEU A 180 19.90 1.03 3.90
N THR A 181 18.87 1.81 4.19
CA THR A 181 18.98 3.28 4.32
C THR A 181 19.97 3.65 5.43
N LEU A 182 19.88 3.03 6.62
CA LEU A 182 20.80 3.28 7.71
C LEU A 182 22.24 2.90 7.36
N VAL A 183 22.44 1.75 6.70
CA VAL A 183 23.77 1.29 6.25
C VAL A 183 24.36 2.30 5.25
N LEU A 184 23.58 2.74 4.26
CA LEU A 184 24.04 3.73 3.28
C LEU A 184 24.37 5.07 3.93
N LEU A 185 23.56 5.53 4.88
CA LEU A 185 23.85 6.74 5.65
C LEU A 185 25.12 6.59 6.47
N GLY A 186 25.32 5.44 7.13
CA GLY A 186 26.54 5.15 7.90
C GLY A 186 27.80 5.12 7.03
N ILE A 187 27.73 4.47 5.87
CA ILE A 187 28.84 4.44 4.89
C ILE A 187 29.19 5.87 4.45
N ASN A 188 28.18 6.67 4.11
CA ASN A 188 28.42 8.07 3.70
C ASN A 188 29.03 8.90 4.82
N PHE A 189 28.61 8.70 6.07
CA PHE A 189 29.20 9.37 7.22
C PHE A 189 30.67 8.98 7.42
N LEU A 190 31.00 7.69 7.29
CA LEU A 190 32.42 7.23 7.37
C LEU A 190 33.30 7.80 6.26
N ILE A 191 32.78 7.87 5.03
CA ILE A 191 33.48 8.51 3.90
C ILE A 191 33.67 10.00 4.19
N TYR A 192 32.66 10.67 4.75
CA TYR A 192 32.76 12.07 5.16
C TYR A 192 33.88 12.30 6.18
N VAL A 193 33.91 11.51 7.24
CA VAL A 193 34.90 11.66 8.31
C VAL A 193 36.30 11.26 7.84
N GLY A 194 36.41 10.22 6.99
CA GLY A 194 37.72 9.67 6.56
C GLY A 194 38.44 10.47 5.49
N ASN A 195 37.74 11.16 4.60
CA ASN A 195 38.33 11.79 3.41
C ASN A 195 38.43 13.33 3.48
N GLY A 196 37.98 13.97 4.59
CA GLY A 196 38.00 15.42 4.70
C GLY A 196 37.23 16.10 3.58
N MET A 197 35.88 15.90 3.56
CA MET A 197 35.02 16.44 2.48
C MET A 197 35.12 17.96 2.38
N THR A 198 35.17 18.44 1.15
CA THR A 198 35.00 19.86 0.84
C THR A 198 33.53 20.27 0.96
N GLU A 199 33.27 21.59 1.04
CA GLU A 199 31.90 22.12 1.02
C GLU A 199 31.11 21.68 -0.26
N LEU A 200 31.82 21.56 -1.38
CA LEU A 200 31.28 21.11 -2.64
C LEU A 200 30.84 19.63 -2.55
N ASP A 201 31.64 18.77 -1.93
CA ASP A 201 31.29 17.36 -1.74
C ASP A 201 30.04 17.21 -0.85
N LEU A 202 29.92 18.04 0.19
CA LEU A 202 28.75 18.08 1.04
C LEU A 202 27.50 18.49 0.25
N LEU A 203 27.61 19.55 -0.56
CA LEU A 203 26.52 20.00 -1.43
C LEU A 203 26.13 18.93 -2.43
N MET A 204 27.09 18.31 -3.11
CA MET A 204 26.84 17.23 -4.08
C MET A 204 26.18 16.00 -3.43
N ASN A 205 26.54 15.65 -2.20
CA ASN A 205 25.89 14.59 -1.45
C ASN A 205 24.44 14.96 -1.06
N CYS A 206 24.20 16.18 -0.61
CA CYS A 206 22.84 16.67 -0.36
C CYS A 206 21.98 16.55 -1.63
N VAL A 207 22.48 17.00 -2.78
CA VAL A 207 21.77 16.88 -4.07
C VAL A 207 21.52 15.42 -4.42
N ARG A 208 22.50 14.54 -4.27
CA ARG A 208 22.40 13.10 -4.57
C ARG A 208 21.29 12.41 -3.75
N TYR A 209 21.03 12.82 -2.51
CA TYR A 209 20.00 12.22 -1.66
C TYR A 209 18.66 12.95 -1.75
N LEU A 210 18.66 14.27 -1.78
CA LEU A 210 17.42 15.06 -1.81
C LEU A 210 16.70 14.94 -3.15
N VAL A 211 17.44 14.96 -4.26
CA VAL A 211 16.83 14.89 -5.60
C VAL A 211 16.03 13.61 -5.78
N PRO A 212 16.54 12.39 -5.57
CA PRO A 212 15.74 11.17 -5.68
C PRO A 212 14.58 11.14 -4.69
N THR A 213 14.77 11.59 -3.45
CA THR A 213 13.75 11.58 -2.41
C THR A 213 12.54 12.45 -2.76
N PHE A 214 12.75 13.57 -3.45
CA PHE A 214 11.67 14.47 -3.83
C PHE A 214 11.19 14.26 -5.27
N ILE A 215 12.10 14.09 -6.23
CA ILE A 215 11.74 14.01 -7.64
C ILE A 215 11.11 12.66 -8.00
N LEU A 216 11.66 11.56 -7.50
CA LEU A 216 11.19 10.23 -7.89
C LEU A 216 9.73 9.96 -7.48
N PRO A 217 9.27 10.28 -6.25
CA PRO A 217 7.86 10.14 -5.90
C PRO A 217 6.93 11.00 -6.78
N ILE A 218 7.33 12.23 -7.10
CA ILE A 218 6.55 13.12 -7.98
C ILE A 218 6.48 12.56 -9.39
N ALA A 219 7.61 12.14 -9.96
CA ALA A 219 7.66 11.56 -11.31
C ALA A 219 6.82 10.27 -11.40
N THR A 220 6.92 9.39 -10.39
CA THR A 220 6.11 8.17 -10.30
C THR A 220 4.62 8.51 -10.20
N ALA A 221 4.25 9.48 -9.35
CA ALA A 221 2.87 9.94 -9.21
C ALA A 221 2.32 10.49 -10.53
N MET A 222 3.08 11.34 -11.23
CA MET A 222 2.70 11.88 -12.52
C MET A 222 2.51 10.79 -13.59
N LEU A 223 3.42 9.81 -13.64
CA LEU A 223 3.32 8.67 -14.54
C LEU A 223 2.03 7.87 -14.27
N ILE A 224 1.72 7.57 -13.01
CA ILE A 224 0.51 6.83 -12.64
C ILE A 224 -0.74 7.62 -12.97
N MET A 225 -0.77 8.90 -12.65
CA MET A 225 -1.90 9.77 -12.97
C MET A 225 -2.12 9.86 -14.49
N TRP A 226 -1.05 9.92 -15.29
CA TRP A 226 -1.14 9.88 -16.73
C TRP A 226 -1.68 8.54 -17.25
N LEU A 227 -1.16 7.42 -16.75
CA LEU A 227 -1.59 6.07 -17.13
C LEU A 227 -3.05 5.78 -16.74
N ASP A 228 -3.51 6.29 -15.59
CA ASP A 228 -4.88 6.10 -15.09
C ASP A 228 -5.83 7.24 -15.50
N LYS A 229 -5.37 8.15 -16.37
CA LYS A 229 -6.13 9.30 -16.88
C LYS A 229 -6.71 10.17 -15.74
N LYS A 230 -5.96 10.28 -14.63
CA LYS A 230 -6.35 11.16 -13.52
C LYS A 230 -6.03 12.62 -13.81
N PRO A 231 -6.81 13.58 -13.28
CA PRO A 231 -6.62 15.00 -13.57
C PRO A 231 -5.36 15.55 -12.89
N ILE A 232 -4.32 15.88 -13.66
CA ILE A 232 -3.04 16.38 -13.13
C ILE A 232 -3.16 17.83 -12.65
N LYS A 233 -3.82 18.69 -13.42
CA LYS A 233 -3.86 20.15 -13.18
C LYS A 233 -4.40 20.52 -11.78
N PRO A 234 -5.54 19.99 -11.29
CA PRO A 234 -6.03 20.29 -9.94
C PRO A 234 -5.17 19.66 -8.83
N MET A 235 -4.33 18.69 -9.16
CA MET A 235 -3.49 17.94 -8.20
C MET A 235 -2.07 18.51 -8.03
N LEU A 236 -1.70 19.59 -8.73
CA LEU A 236 -0.33 20.13 -8.74
C LEU A 236 0.19 20.47 -7.33
N LYS A 237 -0.63 21.08 -6.47
CA LYS A 237 -0.26 21.35 -5.07
C LYS A 237 -0.02 20.05 -4.28
N GLY A 238 -0.90 19.07 -4.47
CA GLY A 238 -0.76 17.75 -3.86
C GLY A 238 0.49 17.01 -4.33
N LEU A 239 0.79 17.06 -5.63
CA LEU A 239 2.01 16.48 -6.21
C LEU A 239 3.27 17.10 -5.60
N ALA A 240 3.33 18.43 -5.49
CA ALA A 240 4.47 19.12 -4.88
C ALA A 240 4.66 18.75 -3.40
N CYS A 241 3.57 18.52 -2.66
CA CYS A 241 3.61 18.13 -1.26
C CYS A 241 3.71 16.59 -1.04
N TYR A 242 3.59 15.78 -2.08
CA TYR A 242 3.55 14.32 -1.96
C TYR A 242 4.81 13.71 -1.28
N PRO A 243 6.03 14.18 -1.58
CA PRO A 243 7.21 13.72 -0.84
C PRO A 243 7.14 13.99 0.65
N LEU A 244 6.56 15.13 1.08
CA LEU A 244 6.36 15.46 2.49
C LEU A 244 5.31 14.53 3.13
N PHE A 245 4.24 14.21 2.39
CA PHE A 245 3.24 13.23 2.84
C PHE A 245 3.89 11.86 3.08
N LEU A 246 4.70 11.36 2.14
CA LEU A 246 5.44 10.11 2.31
C LEU A 246 6.47 10.20 3.44
N GLY A 247 7.24 11.28 3.50
CA GLY A 247 8.25 11.51 4.55
C GLY A 247 7.66 11.53 5.96
N SER A 248 6.43 12.01 6.12
CA SER A 248 5.74 11.99 7.41
C SER A 248 5.45 10.56 7.91
N TRP A 249 5.45 9.54 7.04
CA TRP A 249 5.32 8.13 7.43
C TRP A 249 6.57 7.61 8.15
N LEU A 250 7.76 8.10 7.78
CA LEU A 250 8.99 7.77 8.50
C LEU A 250 8.88 8.14 9.98
N LEU A 251 8.38 9.35 10.27
CA LEU A 251 8.20 9.83 11.65
C LEU A 251 7.17 9.00 12.45
N ILE A 252 6.15 8.46 11.78
CA ILE A 252 5.15 7.58 12.40
C ILE A 252 5.80 6.25 12.80
N ASN A 253 6.69 5.72 11.97
CA ASN A 253 7.35 4.43 12.20
C ASN A 253 8.36 4.46 13.36
N PHE A 254 8.83 5.64 13.78
CA PHE A 254 9.74 5.82 14.92
C PHE A 254 9.02 6.02 16.27
N LYS A 255 7.71 6.08 16.29
CA LYS A 255 6.91 6.25 17.51
C LYS A 255 6.33 4.93 18.00
#